data_d0b33f1c82705ad1f5e5f307ac596e77
#
_entry.id   d0b33f1c82705ad1f5e5f307ac596e77
#
_cell.length_a   1.000
_cell.length_b   1.000
_cell.length_c   1.000
_cell.angle_alpha   90.00
_cell.angle_beta   90.00
_cell.angle_gamma   90.00
#
_symmetry.space_group_name_H-M   'P 1'
#
loop_
_entity.id
_entity.type
_entity.pdbx_description
1 polymer ?
#
loop_
_entity_poly.entity_id
_entity_poly.type
_entity_poly.pdbx_seq_one_letter_code
_entity_poly.pdbx_strand_id
1 'polypeptide(L)'
;DVYKRQRMLTEGRVDIYDVKTPMIVIHTVGAGGGSSAWIAGGRSLTVGPDSAGASPGPVCYGRGGEQPTVTDANLVLGRIATRLAGGGIALDRTKAEDAVQALADELGLGLIEAADGILRIAIENMAAGIRTVSVKRGRDPRDYALVAFGGAGPLHACTLADWLGMTRVVIPPSPGVTSAYGLLLTDVRIDLVHTDVQREDRLDFGRVRGEIEGLEKRVSERLAEEGFQGETLALHHFVDLRYSAQAYEVRIPLTSGGDGRVAEDALRAAIRDFHAAHHDLYGYSYEGRELVELVNIGVTGLGLLKRPQIPEGKSGDRDPKAALQAEASVYFPQTGMVTCPRYTREALKPGNEIEGPAIIEQYDSTTVVNPEWRGRIDPWGTLVLHKERRATEDREAEQR
;
A
#
# COMPACT_ATOMS: atom_id res chain seq x y z
N ASP A 1 7.52 -0.98 -14.47
CA ASP A 1 8.40 0.14 -14.10
C ASP A 1 7.79 0.92 -12.93
N VAL A 2 7.70 0.26 -11.78
CA VAL A 2 7.04 0.78 -10.59
C VAL A 2 7.78 2.01 -10.03
N TYR A 3 9.09 2.06 -10.20
CA TYR A 3 9.92 3.13 -9.67
C TYR A 3 9.76 4.48 -10.37
N LYS A 4 9.36 4.50 -11.65
CA LYS A 4 9.19 5.76 -12.42
C LYS A 4 7.90 6.49 -12.13
N ARG A 5 6.94 5.88 -11.43
CA ARG A 5 5.61 6.46 -11.15
C ARG A 5 5.33 6.77 -9.69
N GLN A 6 6.18 6.32 -8.76
CA GLN A 6 6.03 6.68 -7.35
C GLN A 6 6.64 8.06 -7.10
N ARG A 7 5.82 9.01 -6.67
CA ARG A 7 6.34 10.28 -6.12
C ARG A 7 7.08 9.96 -4.83
N MET A 8 8.38 10.15 -4.85
CA MET A 8 9.18 10.23 -3.62
C MET A 8 8.94 11.61 -3.02
N LEU A 9 8.60 11.65 -1.74
CA LEU A 9 8.63 12.89 -0.99
C LEU A 9 10.08 13.19 -0.65
N THR A 10 10.50 14.42 -0.83
CA THR A 10 11.84 14.89 -0.41
C THR A 10 11.89 15.24 1.07
N GLU A 11 10.72 15.44 1.65
CA GLU A 11 10.53 15.74 3.06
C GLU A 11 9.41 14.86 3.61
N GLY A 12 9.61 14.30 4.79
CA GLY A 12 8.61 13.53 5.51
C GLY A 12 8.52 14.01 6.95
N ARG A 13 7.43 13.68 7.62
CA ARG A 13 7.24 13.98 9.03
C ARG A 13 7.29 12.69 9.84
N VAL A 14 8.18 12.66 10.83
CA VAL A 14 8.24 11.58 11.81
C VAL A 14 7.86 12.20 13.15
N ASP A 15 6.67 11.86 13.64
CA ASP A 15 6.05 12.49 14.80
C ASP A 15 5.90 14.02 14.60
N ILE A 16 6.52 14.83 15.43
CA ILE A 16 6.50 16.30 15.35
C ILE A 16 7.65 16.87 14.51
N TYR A 17 8.61 16.04 14.08
CA TYR A 17 9.82 16.47 13.38
C TYR A 17 9.70 16.32 11.88
N ASP A 18 10.02 17.38 11.16
CA ASP A 18 10.19 17.34 9.71
C ASP A 18 11.58 16.76 9.37
N VAL A 19 11.59 15.70 8.57
CA VAL A 19 12.82 14.98 8.20
C VAL A 19 13.01 15.09 6.70
N LYS A 20 14.14 15.68 6.29
CA LYS A 20 14.54 15.77 4.88
C LYS A 20 15.20 14.45 4.44
N THR A 21 14.39 13.48 4.09
CA THR A 21 14.85 12.20 3.51
C THR A 21 13.87 11.76 2.43
N PRO A 22 14.37 11.13 1.34
CA PRO A 22 13.47 10.56 0.35
C PRO A 22 12.57 9.50 0.99
N MET A 23 11.26 9.70 0.92
CA MET A 23 10.26 8.81 1.53
C MET A 23 9.18 8.44 0.53
N ILE A 24 8.69 7.20 0.62
CA ILE A 24 7.47 6.78 -0.07
C ILE A 24 6.28 7.40 0.66
N VAL A 25 5.24 7.78 -0.08
CA VAL A 25 4.00 8.27 0.51
C VAL A 25 3.32 7.13 1.27
N ILE A 26 3.42 7.17 2.59
CA ILE A 26 2.77 6.22 3.50
C ILE A 26 1.84 7.02 4.42
N HIS A 27 0.66 6.46 4.67
CA HIS A 27 -0.27 6.96 5.67
C HIS A 27 -0.67 5.80 6.58
N THR A 28 -0.39 5.94 7.86
CA THR A 28 -0.75 4.94 8.87
C THR A 28 -2.11 5.26 9.47
N VAL A 29 -2.92 4.23 9.68
CA VAL A 29 -4.23 4.31 10.33
C VAL A 29 -4.28 3.32 11.47
N GLY A 30 -4.86 3.73 12.60
CA GLY A 30 -5.14 2.86 13.74
C GLY A 30 -6.35 1.95 13.48
N ALA A 31 -6.34 1.19 12.37
CA ALA A 31 -7.42 0.29 12.00
C ALA A 31 -6.85 -1.03 11.46
N GLY A 32 -7.14 -2.13 12.16
CA GLY A 32 -6.67 -3.48 11.82
C GLY A 32 -7.37 -4.53 12.67
N GLY A 33 -6.96 -5.79 12.54
CA GLY A 33 -7.58 -6.91 13.26
C GLY A 33 -7.58 -6.76 14.79
N GLY A 34 -6.53 -6.15 15.35
CA GLY A 34 -6.40 -5.91 16.79
C GLY A 34 -7.06 -4.63 17.30
N SER A 35 -7.67 -3.80 16.44
CA SER A 35 -8.33 -2.57 16.88
C SER A 35 -9.47 -2.87 17.85
N SER A 36 -9.41 -2.29 19.05
CA SER A 36 -10.38 -2.50 20.12
C SER A 36 -11.66 -1.72 19.85
N ALA A 37 -12.80 -2.33 20.15
CA ALA A 37 -14.11 -1.71 20.09
C ALA A 37 -14.60 -1.35 21.51
N TRP A 38 -15.12 -0.13 21.69
CA TRP A 38 -15.57 0.38 22.97
C TRP A 38 -16.65 1.45 22.80
N ILE A 39 -17.29 1.83 23.89
CA ILE A 39 -18.35 2.85 23.89
C ILE A 39 -17.78 4.17 24.40
N ALA A 40 -17.80 5.19 23.54
CA ALA A 40 -17.38 6.55 23.87
C ALA A 40 -18.58 7.37 24.39
N GLY A 41 -18.32 8.24 25.38
CA GLY A 41 -19.14 9.41 25.78
C GLY A 41 -20.67 9.23 25.70
N GLY A 42 -21.20 8.09 26.13
CA GLY A 42 -22.63 7.91 26.36
C GLY A 42 -23.35 6.86 25.52
N ARG A 43 -23.07 6.53 24.30
CA ARG A 43 -23.71 5.45 23.50
C ARG A 43 -23.14 5.37 22.07
N SER A 44 -21.95 5.86 21.83
CA SER A 44 -21.37 5.80 20.50
C SER A 44 -20.34 4.69 20.41
N LEU A 45 -20.55 3.71 19.55
CA LEU A 45 -19.57 2.68 19.24
C LEU A 45 -18.35 3.32 18.57
N THR A 46 -17.18 3.00 19.10
CA THR A 46 -15.89 3.47 18.58
C THR A 46 -14.97 2.26 18.36
N VAL A 47 -14.13 2.30 17.31
CA VAL A 47 -13.17 1.24 17.00
C VAL A 47 -11.82 1.85 16.73
N GLY A 48 -10.82 1.42 17.51
CA GLY A 48 -9.51 2.04 17.52
C GLY A 48 -9.52 3.43 18.16
N PRO A 49 -8.41 4.23 18.04
CA PRO A 49 -7.13 3.83 17.43
C PRO A 49 -6.34 2.80 18.24
N ASP A 50 -6.77 2.53 19.48
CA ASP A 50 -6.12 1.58 20.35
C ASP A 50 -6.22 0.15 19.83
N SER A 51 -5.15 -0.61 20.03
CA SER A 51 -5.04 -2.00 19.59
C SER A 51 -4.71 -2.90 20.76
N ALA A 52 -5.41 -4.04 20.86
CA ALA A 52 -5.07 -5.09 21.81
C ALA A 52 -3.69 -5.72 21.59
N GLY A 53 -3.04 -5.39 20.45
CA GLY A 53 -1.73 -5.92 20.10
C GLY A 53 -1.72 -7.43 19.91
N ALA A 54 -0.54 -8.04 20.13
CA ALA A 54 -0.36 -9.48 20.07
C ALA A 54 -0.53 -10.13 21.47
N SER A 55 -0.34 -9.37 22.54
CA SER A 55 -0.49 -9.77 23.93
C SER A 55 -1.08 -8.59 24.72
N PRO A 56 -2.24 -8.75 25.38
CA PRO A 56 -3.04 -9.97 25.42
C PRO A 56 -3.69 -10.37 24.09
N GLY A 57 -3.86 -9.42 23.14
CA GLY A 57 -4.48 -9.64 21.85
C GLY A 57 -6.01 -9.68 21.89
N PRO A 58 -6.67 -10.04 20.78
CA PRO A 58 -8.11 -10.26 20.68
C PRO A 58 -8.64 -11.19 21.77
N VAL A 59 -9.89 -10.98 22.21
CA VAL A 59 -10.52 -11.81 23.25
C VAL A 59 -10.55 -13.30 22.87
N CYS A 60 -10.82 -13.59 21.60
CA CYS A 60 -10.84 -14.96 21.07
C CYS A 60 -9.48 -15.68 21.14
N TYR A 61 -8.37 -14.97 21.37
CA TYR A 61 -7.07 -15.64 21.57
C TYR A 61 -6.95 -16.31 22.94
N GLY A 62 -7.85 -16.00 23.89
CA GLY A 62 -7.86 -16.60 25.21
C GLY A 62 -6.66 -16.27 26.09
N ARG A 63 -5.97 -15.16 25.79
CA ARG A 63 -4.73 -14.73 26.47
C ARG A 63 -4.93 -13.56 27.46
N GLY A 64 -6.19 -13.31 27.85
CA GLY A 64 -6.53 -12.24 28.81
C GLY A 64 -6.95 -10.93 28.15
N GLY A 65 -7.25 -10.91 26.84
CA GLY A 65 -7.94 -9.79 26.21
C GLY A 65 -9.36 -9.65 26.76
N GLU A 66 -9.79 -8.41 27.04
CA GLU A 66 -11.10 -8.12 27.66
C GLU A 66 -12.01 -7.32 26.70
N GLN A 67 -11.44 -6.44 25.90
CA GLN A 67 -12.20 -5.64 24.95
C GLN A 67 -12.33 -6.37 23.61
N PRO A 68 -13.56 -6.44 23.03
CA PRO A 68 -13.75 -7.04 21.72
C PRO A 68 -12.97 -6.26 20.66
N THR A 69 -12.47 -6.96 19.65
CA THR A 69 -11.69 -6.39 18.56
C THR A 69 -12.35 -6.66 17.21
N VAL A 70 -11.78 -6.08 16.16
CA VAL A 70 -12.16 -6.38 14.77
C VAL A 70 -12.00 -7.89 14.46
N THR A 71 -11.00 -8.56 15.04
CA THR A 71 -10.84 -10.02 14.91
C THR A 71 -11.98 -10.77 15.55
N ASP A 72 -12.41 -10.41 16.76
CA ASP A 72 -13.54 -11.02 17.44
C ASP A 72 -14.84 -10.85 16.63
N ALA A 73 -15.08 -9.65 16.10
CA ALA A 73 -16.23 -9.39 15.26
C ALA A 73 -16.23 -10.25 13.96
N ASN A 74 -15.07 -10.40 13.29
CA ASN A 74 -14.95 -11.28 12.13
C ASN A 74 -15.22 -12.75 12.47
N LEU A 75 -14.80 -13.19 13.66
CA LEU A 75 -15.06 -14.57 14.14
C LEU A 75 -16.54 -14.79 14.41
N VAL A 76 -17.21 -13.84 15.07
CA VAL A 76 -18.67 -13.86 15.31
C VAL A 76 -19.45 -13.92 14.00
N LEU A 77 -19.05 -13.14 13.01
CA LEU A 77 -19.70 -13.09 11.69
C LEU A 77 -19.32 -14.28 10.78
N GLY A 78 -18.51 -15.24 11.26
CA GLY A 78 -18.12 -16.44 10.51
C GLY A 78 -17.12 -16.21 9.38
N ARG A 79 -16.52 -15.01 9.28
CA ARG A 79 -15.57 -14.62 8.21
C ARG A 79 -14.19 -15.27 8.38
N ILE A 80 -13.80 -15.58 9.60
CA ILE A 80 -12.58 -16.31 9.91
C ILE A 80 -12.91 -17.64 10.61
N ALA A 81 -12.05 -18.65 10.41
CA ALA A 81 -12.20 -19.93 11.06
C ALA A 81 -11.81 -19.88 12.56
N THR A 82 -12.19 -20.89 13.31
CA THR A 82 -11.79 -21.07 14.71
C THR A 82 -10.32 -21.50 14.87
N ARG A 83 -9.56 -21.60 13.77
CA ARG A 83 -8.13 -21.89 13.73
C ARG A 83 -7.46 -21.04 12.67
N LEU A 84 -6.38 -20.37 13.04
CA LEU A 84 -5.54 -19.57 12.17
C LEU A 84 -4.13 -20.15 12.05
N ALA A 85 -3.33 -19.62 11.13
CA ALA A 85 -1.93 -19.99 10.91
C ALA A 85 -1.76 -21.51 10.75
N GLY A 86 -2.51 -22.11 9.82
CA GLY A 86 -2.47 -23.55 9.57
C GLY A 86 -2.88 -24.41 10.78
N GLY A 87 -3.65 -23.84 11.73
CA GLY A 87 -4.08 -24.51 12.96
C GLY A 87 -3.23 -24.21 14.19
N GLY A 88 -2.16 -23.42 14.04
CA GLY A 88 -1.26 -23.06 15.15
C GLY A 88 -1.89 -22.15 16.22
N ILE A 89 -2.96 -21.39 15.86
CA ILE A 89 -3.69 -20.52 16.77
C ILE A 89 -5.15 -20.95 16.79
N ALA A 90 -5.59 -21.50 17.93
CA ALA A 90 -7.00 -21.79 18.19
C ALA A 90 -7.72 -20.52 18.68
N LEU A 91 -8.89 -20.24 18.12
CA LEU A 91 -9.73 -19.11 18.49
C LEU A 91 -10.93 -19.62 19.30
N ASP A 92 -11.17 -18.96 20.42
CA ASP A 92 -12.33 -19.22 21.29
C ASP A 92 -13.51 -18.35 20.81
N ARG A 93 -14.40 -18.97 20.04
CA ARG A 93 -15.58 -18.31 19.51
C ARG A 93 -16.53 -17.84 20.61
N THR A 94 -16.70 -18.64 21.66
CA THR A 94 -17.62 -18.31 22.75
C THR A 94 -17.16 -17.03 23.45
N LYS A 95 -15.86 -16.91 23.73
CA LYS A 95 -15.32 -15.68 24.34
C LYS A 95 -15.50 -14.45 23.44
N ALA A 96 -15.36 -14.59 22.11
CA ALA A 96 -15.64 -13.49 21.17
C ALA A 96 -17.11 -13.11 21.20
N GLU A 97 -18.03 -14.09 21.17
CA GLU A 97 -19.47 -13.88 21.24
C GLU A 97 -19.86 -13.20 22.55
N ASP A 98 -19.35 -13.65 23.70
CA ASP A 98 -19.62 -13.04 25.00
C ASP A 98 -19.15 -11.59 25.07
N ALA A 99 -17.95 -11.30 24.59
CA ALA A 99 -17.40 -9.95 24.63
C ALA A 99 -18.15 -8.98 23.66
N VAL A 100 -18.52 -9.45 22.47
CA VAL A 100 -19.31 -8.62 21.52
C VAL A 100 -20.74 -8.48 22.01
N GLN A 101 -21.33 -9.52 22.68
CA GLN A 101 -22.67 -9.45 23.25
C GLN A 101 -22.73 -8.43 24.40
N ALA A 102 -21.74 -8.40 25.29
CA ALA A 102 -21.67 -7.40 26.34
C ALA A 102 -21.71 -5.95 25.78
N LEU A 103 -20.96 -5.71 24.69
CA LEU A 103 -20.97 -4.43 23.99
C LEU A 103 -22.35 -4.17 23.32
N ALA A 104 -22.97 -5.20 22.73
CA ALA A 104 -24.28 -5.12 22.08
C ALA A 104 -25.37 -4.77 23.10
N ASP A 105 -25.37 -5.38 24.27
CA ASP A 105 -26.35 -5.14 25.34
C ASP A 105 -26.32 -3.67 25.82
N GLU A 106 -25.11 -3.09 25.97
CA GLU A 106 -24.97 -1.67 26.35
C GLU A 106 -25.51 -0.73 25.26
N LEU A 107 -25.39 -1.13 23.98
CA LEU A 107 -25.84 -0.34 22.82
C LEU A 107 -27.34 -0.58 22.51
N GLY A 108 -27.96 -1.63 23.08
CA GLY A 108 -29.30 -2.05 22.73
C GLY A 108 -29.41 -2.69 21.34
N LEU A 109 -28.34 -3.37 20.89
CA LEU A 109 -28.20 -4.02 19.58
C LEU A 109 -28.22 -5.54 19.72
N GLY A 110 -28.46 -6.23 18.61
CA GLY A 110 -28.22 -7.67 18.52
C GLY A 110 -26.71 -7.99 18.33
N LEU A 111 -26.30 -9.21 18.68
CA LEU A 111 -24.92 -9.70 18.56
C LEU A 111 -24.33 -9.46 17.14
N ILE A 112 -25.06 -9.89 16.13
CA ILE A 112 -24.61 -9.77 14.72
C ILE A 112 -24.55 -8.30 14.29
N GLU A 113 -25.53 -7.48 14.73
CA GLU A 113 -25.57 -6.05 14.42
C GLU A 113 -24.41 -5.30 15.05
N ALA A 114 -24.05 -5.61 16.30
CA ALA A 114 -22.90 -5.02 16.96
C ALA A 114 -21.58 -5.45 16.29
N ALA A 115 -21.44 -6.75 15.94
CA ALA A 115 -20.26 -7.23 15.21
C ALA A 115 -20.09 -6.57 13.84
N ASP A 116 -21.21 -6.41 13.07
CA ASP A 116 -21.18 -5.68 11.79
C ASP A 116 -20.84 -4.20 11.99
N GLY A 117 -21.39 -3.58 13.04
CA GLY A 117 -21.09 -2.20 13.43
C GLY A 117 -19.59 -1.97 13.69
N ILE A 118 -18.95 -2.89 14.40
CA ILE A 118 -17.49 -2.86 14.63
C ILE A 118 -16.75 -2.86 13.29
N LEU A 119 -17.11 -3.75 12.36
CA LEU A 119 -16.44 -3.82 11.06
C LEU A 119 -16.68 -2.58 10.21
N ARG A 120 -17.90 -2.05 10.20
CA ARG A 120 -18.24 -0.84 9.42
C ARG A 120 -17.40 0.35 9.86
N ILE A 121 -17.22 0.57 11.16
CA ILE A 121 -16.39 1.66 11.68
C ILE A 121 -14.91 1.42 11.32
N ALA A 122 -14.40 0.20 11.46
CA ALA A 122 -13.04 -0.11 11.07
C ALA A 122 -12.78 0.15 9.58
N ILE A 123 -13.74 -0.23 8.70
CA ILE A 123 -13.66 0.01 7.26
C ILE A 123 -13.72 1.50 6.93
N GLU A 124 -14.58 2.29 7.60
CA GLU A 124 -14.61 3.75 7.42
C GLU A 124 -13.25 4.38 7.77
N ASN A 125 -12.64 3.98 8.88
CA ASN A 125 -11.32 4.45 9.27
C ASN A 125 -10.25 4.11 8.21
N MET A 126 -10.29 2.89 7.65
CA MET A 126 -9.40 2.48 6.55
C MET A 126 -9.66 3.28 5.28
N ALA A 127 -10.94 3.48 4.91
CA ALA A 127 -11.33 4.27 3.74
C ALA A 127 -10.89 5.74 3.85
N ALA A 128 -11.00 6.34 5.05
CA ALA A 128 -10.51 7.69 5.31
C ALA A 128 -8.99 7.80 5.10
N GLY A 129 -8.23 6.77 5.50
CA GLY A 129 -6.80 6.67 5.22
C GLY A 129 -6.49 6.65 3.73
N ILE A 130 -7.21 5.83 2.96
CA ILE A 130 -7.04 5.75 1.49
C ILE A 130 -7.40 7.09 0.83
N ARG A 131 -8.50 7.73 1.24
CA ARG A 131 -8.88 9.07 0.73
C ARG A 131 -7.79 10.12 1.00
N THR A 132 -7.05 9.99 2.09
CA THR A 132 -5.94 10.90 2.43
C THR A 132 -4.78 10.79 1.43
N VAL A 133 -4.46 9.60 0.95
CA VAL A 133 -3.36 9.39 -0.03
C VAL A 133 -3.81 9.46 -1.49
N SER A 134 -5.12 9.50 -1.75
CA SER A 134 -5.71 9.56 -3.09
C SER A 134 -6.48 10.87 -3.32
N VAL A 135 -7.71 10.98 -2.83
CA VAL A 135 -8.64 12.10 -3.09
C VAL A 135 -8.06 13.44 -2.67
N LYS A 136 -7.46 13.54 -1.48
CA LYS A 136 -6.79 14.78 -1.01
C LYS A 136 -5.60 15.21 -1.90
N ARG A 137 -5.17 14.33 -2.80
CA ARG A 137 -4.09 14.58 -3.76
C ARG A 137 -4.60 14.64 -5.21
N GLY A 138 -5.90 14.81 -5.41
CA GLY A 138 -6.52 14.92 -6.73
C GLY A 138 -6.56 13.61 -7.52
N ARG A 139 -6.48 12.45 -6.85
CA ARG A 139 -6.56 11.13 -7.50
C ARG A 139 -7.87 10.46 -7.15
N ASP A 140 -8.61 10.02 -8.16
CA ASP A 140 -9.84 9.27 -7.95
C ASP A 140 -9.52 7.79 -7.68
N PRO A 141 -9.91 7.21 -6.52
CA PRO A 141 -9.68 5.80 -6.23
C PRO A 141 -10.29 4.85 -7.27
N ARG A 142 -11.37 5.25 -7.95
CA ARG A 142 -12.06 4.45 -8.96
C ARG A 142 -11.23 4.12 -10.18
N ASP A 143 -10.16 4.89 -10.44
CA ASP A 143 -9.22 4.66 -11.54
C ASP A 143 -8.13 3.64 -11.19
N TYR A 144 -8.10 3.15 -9.94
CA TYR A 144 -7.04 2.29 -9.41
C TYR A 144 -7.57 0.91 -9.02
N ALA A 145 -6.65 -0.04 -8.90
CA ALA A 145 -6.89 -1.31 -8.23
C ALA A 145 -6.43 -1.23 -6.77
N LEU A 146 -7.20 -1.80 -5.86
CA LEU A 146 -6.81 -1.97 -4.46
C LEU A 146 -5.93 -3.21 -4.33
N VAL A 147 -4.66 -3.03 -3.96
CA VAL A 147 -3.79 -4.16 -3.62
C VAL A 147 -3.88 -4.41 -2.12
N ALA A 148 -4.43 -5.56 -1.73
CA ALA A 148 -4.62 -5.94 -0.35
C ALA A 148 -3.60 -6.98 0.09
N PHE A 149 -2.85 -6.69 1.15
CA PHE A 149 -1.83 -7.57 1.71
C PHE A 149 -1.75 -7.41 3.24
N GLY A 150 -0.87 -8.20 3.89
CA GLY A 150 -0.87 -8.37 5.33
C GLY A 150 -1.90 -9.41 5.78
N GLY A 151 -1.86 -9.81 7.05
CA GLY A 151 -2.74 -10.85 7.60
C GLY A 151 -4.23 -10.52 7.52
N ALA A 152 -4.60 -9.26 7.77
CA ALA A 152 -6.00 -8.81 7.81
C ALA A 152 -6.44 -8.00 6.57
N GLY A 153 -5.52 -7.54 5.72
CA GLY A 153 -5.86 -6.73 4.55
C GLY A 153 -6.88 -7.39 3.63
N PRO A 154 -6.67 -8.64 3.19
CA PRO A 154 -7.59 -9.36 2.31
C PRO A 154 -8.99 -9.60 2.90
N LEU A 155 -9.11 -9.60 4.23
CA LEU A 155 -10.38 -9.79 4.94
C LEU A 155 -11.38 -8.65 4.66
N HIS A 156 -10.87 -7.45 4.47
CA HIS A 156 -11.67 -6.23 4.31
C HIS A 156 -11.67 -5.70 2.88
N ALA A 157 -10.88 -6.28 1.99
CA ALA A 157 -10.55 -5.69 0.69
C ALA A 157 -11.76 -5.43 -0.21
N CYS A 158 -12.67 -6.39 -0.39
CA CYS A 158 -13.86 -6.22 -1.21
C CYS A 158 -14.79 -5.15 -0.64
N THR A 159 -15.04 -5.19 0.68
CA THR A 159 -15.91 -4.20 1.34
C THR A 159 -15.30 -2.78 1.26
N LEU A 160 -13.99 -2.67 1.43
CA LEU A 160 -13.28 -1.40 1.33
C LEU A 160 -13.32 -0.85 -0.11
N ALA A 161 -13.16 -1.73 -1.10
CA ALA A 161 -13.30 -1.36 -2.51
C ALA A 161 -14.73 -0.90 -2.85
N ASP A 162 -15.76 -1.59 -2.34
CA ASP A 162 -17.17 -1.17 -2.47
C ASP A 162 -17.40 0.25 -1.93
N TRP A 163 -16.85 0.57 -0.76
CA TRP A 163 -16.98 1.90 -0.12
C TRP A 163 -16.25 3.02 -0.86
N LEU A 164 -15.21 2.67 -1.61
CA LEU A 164 -14.42 3.62 -2.41
C LEU A 164 -14.85 3.66 -3.89
N GLY A 165 -15.85 2.85 -4.27
CA GLY A 165 -16.30 2.72 -5.66
C GLY A 165 -15.27 2.07 -6.58
N MET A 166 -14.31 1.32 -6.02
CA MET A 166 -13.29 0.60 -6.77
C MET A 166 -13.86 -0.74 -7.27
N THR A 167 -13.54 -1.12 -8.48
CA THR A 167 -14.05 -2.35 -9.10
C THR A 167 -13.04 -3.47 -9.20
N ARG A 168 -11.80 -3.24 -8.75
CA ARG A 168 -10.72 -4.22 -8.83
C ARG A 168 -9.95 -4.32 -7.53
N VAL A 169 -9.77 -5.56 -7.04
CA VAL A 169 -8.92 -5.90 -5.90
C VAL A 169 -7.89 -6.93 -6.32
N VAL A 170 -6.66 -6.77 -5.88
CA VAL A 170 -5.54 -7.67 -6.18
C VAL A 170 -4.96 -8.19 -4.87
N ILE A 171 -4.88 -9.50 -4.73
CA ILE A 171 -4.33 -10.15 -3.53
C ILE A 171 -3.16 -11.02 -3.96
N PRO A 172 -1.93 -10.69 -3.52
CA PRO A 172 -0.72 -11.43 -3.85
C PRO A 172 -0.80 -12.90 -3.41
N PRO A 173 0.07 -13.78 -3.94
CA PRO A 173 0.10 -15.20 -3.55
C PRO A 173 0.34 -15.42 -2.06
N SER A 174 1.15 -14.57 -1.43
CA SER A 174 1.49 -14.62 0.00
C SER A 174 1.30 -13.24 0.65
N PRO A 175 0.04 -12.86 0.92
CA PRO A 175 -0.28 -11.49 1.35
C PRO A 175 0.34 -11.15 2.70
N GLY A 176 0.44 -12.09 3.65
CA GLY A 176 0.99 -11.85 4.98
C GLY A 176 2.48 -11.52 4.99
N VAL A 177 3.24 -11.95 3.98
CA VAL A 177 4.69 -11.73 3.86
C VAL A 177 5.08 -10.87 2.66
N THR A 178 4.12 -10.21 2.00
CA THR A 178 4.37 -9.40 0.79
C THR A 178 5.40 -8.30 1.03
N SER A 179 5.42 -7.67 2.21
CA SER A 179 6.43 -6.65 2.55
C SER A 179 7.83 -7.23 2.63
N ALA A 180 8.01 -8.39 3.25
CA ALA A 180 9.30 -9.09 3.31
C ALA A 180 9.76 -9.51 1.90
N TYR A 181 8.82 -10.00 1.07
CA TYR A 181 9.10 -10.31 -0.33
C TYR A 181 9.51 -9.06 -1.11
N GLY A 182 8.86 -7.91 -0.87
CA GLY A 182 9.23 -6.64 -1.47
C GLY A 182 10.66 -6.23 -1.14
N LEU A 183 11.14 -6.43 0.09
CA LEU A 183 12.52 -6.15 0.49
C LEU A 183 13.54 -6.99 -0.31
N LEU A 184 13.23 -8.24 -0.64
CA LEU A 184 14.09 -9.09 -1.47
C LEU A 184 14.18 -8.64 -2.94
N LEU A 185 13.24 -7.79 -3.38
CA LEU A 185 13.19 -7.24 -4.74
C LEU A 185 13.74 -5.83 -4.86
N THR A 186 14.07 -5.20 -3.73
CA THR A 186 14.51 -3.81 -3.68
C THR A 186 16.01 -3.72 -3.84
N ASP A 187 16.45 -2.99 -4.85
CA ASP A 187 17.86 -2.70 -5.06
C ASP A 187 18.44 -1.91 -3.88
N VAL A 188 19.71 -2.13 -3.57
CA VAL A 188 20.43 -1.33 -2.58
C VAL A 188 20.58 0.09 -3.11
N ARG A 189 20.20 1.08 -2.33
CA ARG A 189 20.22 2.48 -2.75
C ARG A 189 21.04 3.34 -1.82
N ILE A 190 21.94 4.13 -2.39
CA ILE A 190 22.73 5.15 -1.70
C ILE A 190 22.51 6.49 -2.41
N ASP A 191 22.03 7.47 -1.67
CA ASP A 191 21.91 8.85 -2.15
C ASP A 191 22.94 9.73 -1.46
N LEU A 192 23.78 10.41 -2.24
CA LEU A 192 24.66 11.44 -1.76
C LEU A 192 24.31 12.77 -2.42
N VAL A 193 24.29 13.81 -1.60
CA VAL A 193 23.97 15.18 -2.02
C VAL A 193 25.07 16.13 -1.53
N HIS A 194 25.44 17.08 -2.36
CA HIS A 194 26.30 18.20 -2.04
C HIS A 194 25.57 19.51 -2.32
N THR A 195 25.54 20.40 -1.35
CA THR A 195 24.93 21.72 -1.50
C THR A 195 25.95 22.70 -2.04
N ASP A 196 25.69 23.25 -3.21
CA ASP A 196 26.51 24.28 -3.87
C ASP A 196 25.60 25.27 -4.59
N VAL A 197 25.26 26.38 -3.93
CA VAL A 197 24.28 27.34 -4.44
C VAL A 197 24.93 28.22 -5.51
N GLN A 198 24.50 28.06 -6.75
CA GLN A 198 24.97 28.84 -7.90
C GLN A 198 23.78 29.35 -8.71
N ARG A 199 23.80 30.60 -9.14
CA ARG A 199 22.82 31.15 -10.07
C ARG A 199 23.12 30.78 -11.52
N GLU A 200 22.11 30.57 -12.33
CA GLU A 200 22.25 30.14 -13.73
C GLU A 200 23.12 31.08 -14.59
N ASP A 201 23.11 32.40 -14.31
CA ASP A 201 23.90 33.40 -15.02
C ASP A 201 25.40 33.38 -14.65
N ARG A 202 25.78 32.63 -13.60
CA ARG A 202 27.17 32.51 -13.09
C ARG A 202 27.57 31.07 -12.80
N LEU A 203 26.96 30.13 -13.47
CA LEU A 203 27.11 28.71 -13.23
C LEU A 203 28.51 28.21 -13.69
N ASP A 204 29.26 27.64 -12.77
CA ASP A 204 30.56 27.02 -13.06
C ASP A 204 30.39 25.53 -13.34
N PHE A 205 30.25 25.18 -14.63
CA PHE A 205 30.08 23.80 -15.09
C PHE A 205 31.25 22.90 -14.74
N GLY A 206 32.49 23.43 -14.71
CA GLY A 206 33.69 22.67 -14.32
C GLY A 206 33.61 22.23 -12.87
N ARG A 207 33.21 23.12 -11.99
CA ARG A 207 32.98 22.85 -10.57
C ARG A 207 31.85 21.85 -10.36
N VAL A 208 30.67 22.05 -10.98
CA VAL A 208 29.54 21.12 -10.89
C VAL A 208 29.94 19.72 -11.33
N ARG A 209 30.68 19.58 -12.43
CA ARG A 209 31.17 18.29 -12.91
C ARG A 209 32.13 17.64 -11.93
N GLY A 210 33.07 18.41 -11.38
CA GLY A 210 34.03 17.90 -10.37
C GLY A 210 33.32 17.37 -9.11
N GLU A 211 32.26 18.05 -8.67
CA GLU A 211 31.45 17.60 -7.54
C GLU A 211 30.67 16.33 -7.88
N ILE A 212 30.10 16.20 -9.07
CA ILE A 212 29.43 14.97 -9.53
C ILE A 212 30.42 13.81 -9.53
N GLU A 213 31.60 13.96 -10.13
CA GLU A 213 32.65 12.92 -10.18
C GLU A 213 33.09 12.51 -8.75
N GLY A 214 33.18 13.47 -7.83
CA GLY A 214 33.47 13.21 -6.43
C GLY A 214 32.39 12.41 -5.70
N LEU A 215 31.13 12.73 -5.97
CA LEU A 215 29.98 12.00 -5.43
C LEU A 215 29.86 10.60 -6.03
N GLU A 216 30.04 10.45 -7.36
CA GLU A 216 30.07 9.15 -8.04
C GLU A 216 31.09 8.19 -7.43
N LYS A 217 32.31 8.69 -7.22
CA LYS A 217 33.38 7.90 -6.59
C LYS A 217 32.96 7.41 -5.21
N ARG A 218 32.47 8.30 -4.36
CA ARG A 218 32.04 7.95 -3.00
C ARG A 218 30.86 6.99 -2.96
N VAL A 219 29.89 7.13 -3.87
CA VAL A 219 28.75 6.22 -4.00
C VAL A 219 29.23 4.85 -4.45
N SER A 220 30.10 4.82 -5.49
CA SER A 220 30.65 3.58 -6.03
C SER A 220 31.50 2.82 -5.01
N GLU A 221 32.33 3.52 -4.24
CA GLU A 221 33.12 2.92 -3.16
C GLU A 221 32.23 2.25 -2.11
N ARG A 222 31.17 2.94 -1.65
CA ARG A 222 30.22 2.38 -0.68
C ARG A 222 29.46 1.17 -1.20
N LEU A 223 29.00 1.23 -2.46
CA LEU A 223 28.31 0.09 -3.08
C LEU A 223 29.27 -1.08 -3.33
N ALA A 224 30.55 -0.80 -3.61
CA ALA A 224 31.57 -1.83 -3.76
C ALA A 224 31.84 -2.57 -2.42
N GLU A 225 31.81 -1.88 -1.28
CA GLU A 225 31.89 -2.48 0.06
C GLU A 225 30.72 -3.45 0.33
N GLU A 226 29.54 -3.15 -0.25
CA GLU A 226 28.34 -4.02 -0.21
C GLU A 226 28.32 -5.11 -1.31
N GLY A 227 29.38 -5.19 -2.14
CA GLY A 227 29.55 -6.21 -3.17
C GLY A 227 29.00 -5.85 -4.56
N PHE A 228 28.59 -4.61 -4.81
CA PHE A 228 28.06 -4.17 -6.11
C PHE A 228 29.11 -3.44 -6.93
N GLN A 229 29.44 -3.99 -8.11
CA GLN A 229 30.44 -3.44 -9.04
C GLN A 229 30.05 -3.74 -10.51
N GLY A 230 30.61 -2.97 -11.44
CA GLY A 230 30.41 -3.19 -12.88
C GLY A 230 28.92 -3.18 -13.28
N GLU A 231 28.45 -4.25 -13.90
CA GLU A 231 27.07 -4.36 -14.39
C GLU A 231 25.99 -4.35 -13.27
N THR A 232 26.40 -4.61 -12.03
CA THR A 232 25.50 -4.55 -10.86
C THR A 232 25.41 -3.17 -10.22
N LEU A 233 26.13 -2.18 -10.74
CA LEU A 233 26.12 -0.80 -10.30
C LEU A 233 25.45 0.10 -11.34
N ALA A 234 24.46 0.87 -10.92
CA ALA A 234 23.88 1.93 -11.74
C ALA A 234 23.96 3.27 -11.00
N LEU A 235 24.35 4.33 -11.71
CA LEU A 235 24.42 5.70 -11.17
C LEU A 235 23.37 6.57 -11.87
N HIS A 236 22.67 7.37 -11.07
CA HIS A 236 21.71 8.38 -11.54
C HIS A 236 22.08 9.73 -10.94
N HIS A 237 22.07 10.75 -11.76
CA HIS A 237 22.43 12.11 -11.39
C HIS A 237 21.23 12.99 -11.32
N PHE A 238 21.21 13.96 -10.43
CA PHE A 238 20.16 14.95 -10.32
C PHE A 238 20.70 16.27 -9.78
N VAL A 239 19.94 17.31 -10.02
CA VAL A 239 20.12 18.62 -9.39
C VAL A 239 18.81 19.04 -8.75
N ASP A 240 18.90 19.75 -7.63
CA ASP A 240 17.77 20.43 -7.03
C ASP A 240 17.87 21.91 -7.41
N LEU A 241 16.85 22.39 -8.11
CA LEU A 241 16.76 23.74 -8.68
C LEU A 241 15.60 24.51 -8.04
N ARG A 242 15.74 25.83 -7.95
CA ARG A 242 14.68 26.72 -7.51
C ARG A 242 14.74 28.04 -8.24
N TYR A 243 13.68 28.82 -8.22
CA TYR A 243 13.78 30.26 -8.57
C TYR A 243 14.47 31.03 -7.43
N SER A 244 15.24 32.05 -7.78
CA SER A 244 15.89 32.92 -6.79
C SER A 244 14.85 33.44 -5.79
N ALA A 245 15.23 33.43 -4.50
CA ALA A 245 14.39 33.82 -3.36
C ALA A 245 13.22 32.86 -3.02
N GLN A 246 13.06 31.70 -3.68
CA GLN A 246 12.15 30.65 -3.23
C GLN A 246 12.82 29.76 -2.18
N ALA A 247 11.99 29.22 -1.27
CA ALA A 247 12.47 28.32 -0.22
C ALA A 247 12.43 26.84 -0.62
N TYR A 248 11.72 26.50 -1.70
CA TYR A 248 11.48 25.12 -2.11
C TYR A 248 12.23 24.79 -3.39
N GLU A 249 12.88 23.64 -3.40
CA GLU A 249 13.60 23.13 -4.55
C GLU A 249 12.77 22.08 -5.30
N VAL A 250 12.99 21.98 -6.61
CA VAL A 250 12.46 20.94 -7.49
C VAL A 250 13.61 20.10 -7.99
N ARG A 251 13.53 18.78 -7.77
CA ARG A 251 14.54 17.84 -8.25
C ARG A 251 14.37 17.53 -9.72
N ILE A 252 15.43 17.74 -10.48
CA ILE A 252 15.49 17.49 -11.91
C ILE A 252 16.58 16.45 -12.19
N PRO A 253 16.24 15.33 -12.86
CA PRO A 253 17.24 14.36 -13.25
C PRO A 253 18.20 14.93 -14.29
N LEU A 254 19.48 14.57 -14.18
CA LEU A 254 20.48 14.86 -15.20
C LEU A 254 20.65 13.64 -16.08
N THR A 255 20.54 13.82 -17.40
CA THR A 255 20.79 12.77 -18.37
C THR A 255 22.29 12.63 -18.60
N SER A 256 22.87 11.47 -18.32
CA SER A 256 24.25 11.18 -18.67
C SER A 256 24.38 10.88 -20.17
N GLY A 257 25.49 11.29 -20.78
CA GLY A 257 25.83 10.92 -22.15
C GLY A 257 26.08 9.41 -22.31
N GLY A 258 26.28 8.95 -23.53
CA GLY A 258 26.59 7.54 -23.83
C GLY A 258 27.89 7.02 -23.20
N ASP A 259 28.75 7.92 -22.74
CA ASP A 259 29.99 7.64 -21.97
C ASP A 259 29.76 7.65 -20.44
N GLY A 260 28.52 7.82 -19.99
CA GLY A 260 28.13 7.88 -18.58
C GLY A 260 28.42 9.23 -17.90
N ARG A 261 29.00 10.20 -18.60
CA ARG A 261 29.36 11.50 -18.04
C ARG A 261 28.24 12.51 -18.18
N VAL A 262 28.14 13.39 -17.18
CA VAL A 262 27.22 14.52 -17.24
C VAL A 262 27.88 15.66 -18.01
N ALA A 263 27.32 15.97 -19.19
CA ALA A 263 27.78 17.07 -20.03
C ALA A 263 27.15 18.41 -19.61
N GLU A 264 27.76 19.53 -20.01
CA GLU A 264 27.20 20.87 -19.80
C GLU A 264 25.79 21.00 -20.37
N ASP A 265 25.55 20.40 -21.55
CA ASP A 265 24.24 20.41 -22.20
C ASP A 265 23.13 19.71 -21.35
N ALA A 266 23.47 18.71 -20.56
CA ALA A 266 22.55 18.06 -19.65
C ALA A 266 22.09 18.98 -18.52
N LEU A 267 23.02 19.79 -17.98
CA LEU A 267 22.70 20.77 -16.95
C LEU A 267 21.85 21.93 -17.51
N ARG A 268 22.14 22.39 -18.72
CA ARG A 268 21.31 23.36 -19.43
C ARG A 268 19.92 22.82 -19.75
N ALA A 269 19.82 21.54 -20.11
CA ALA A 269 18.54 20.87 -20.30
C ALA A 269 17.75 20.80 -19.00
N ALA A 270 18.41 20.43 -17.87
CA ALA A 270 17.75 20.38 -16.56
C ALA A 270 17.16 21.74 -16.14
N ILE A 271 17.84 22.85 -16.44
CA ILE A 271 17.29 24.21 -16.17
C ILE A 271 16.04 24.45 -16.99
N ARG A 272 16.00 24.05 -18.26
CA ARG A 272 14.78 24.15 -19.09
C ARG A 272 13.65 23.28 -18.56
N ASP A 273 13.96 22.02 -18.20
CA ASP A 273 12.98 21.05 -17.69
C ASP A 273 12.43 21.46 -16.33
N PHE A 274 13.20 22.24 -15.56
CA PHE A 274 12.77 22.78 -14.27
C PHE A 274 11.53 23.67 -14.41
N HIS A 275 11.45 24.52 -15.43
CA HIS A 275 10.32 25.42 -15.61
C HIS A 275 9.00 24.64 -15.78
N ALA A 276 9.04 23.57 -16.60
CA ALA A 276 7.88 22.68 -16.81
C ALA A 276 7.54 21.92 -15.52
N ALA A 277 8.55 21.34 -14.85
CA ALA A 277 8.35 20.60 -13.61
C ALA A 277 7.79 21.49 -12.48
N HIS A 278 8.25 22.74 -12.39
CA HIS A 278 7.75 23.71 -11.43
C HIS A 278 6.28 24.08 -11.71
N HIS A 279 5.95 24.29 -13.00
CA HIS A 279 4.57 24.56 -13.43
C HIS A 279 3.64 23.37 -13.06
N ASP A 280 4.07 22.15 -13.32
CA ASP A 280 3.28 20.95 -13.00
C ASP A 280 3.06 20.75 -11.49
N LEU A 281 4.02 21.23 -10.67
CA LEU A 281 3.93 21.09 -9.21
C LEU A 281 3.09 22.19 -8.56
N TYR A 282 3.23 23.42 -9.03
CA TYR A 282 2.70 24.61 -8.34
C TYR A 282 1.65 25.36 -9.16
N GLY A 283 1.42 25.00 -10.43
CA GLY A 283 0.46 25.65 -11.31
C GLY A 283 0.95 26.94 -11.96
N TYR A 284 2.23 27.33 -11.77
CA TYR A 284 2.84 28.53 -12.36
C TYR A 284 4.32 28.35 -12.65
N SER A 285 4.88 29.22 -13.51
CA SER A 285 6.31 29.28 -13.84
C SER A 285 6.73 30.76 -13.93
N TYR A 286 7.99 31.02 -13.58
CA TYR A 286 8.61 32.34 -13.73
C TYR A 286 9.70 32.35 -14.82
N GLU A 287 9.62 31.46 -15.78
CA GLU A 287 10.53 31.39 -16.92
C GLU A 287 10.67 32.78 -17.59
N GLY A 288 11.91 33.23 -17.79
CA GLY A 288 12.22 34.55 -18.37
C GLY A 288 11.95 35.75 -17.45
N ARG A 289 11.51 35.54 -16.21
CA ARG A 289 11.26 36.60 -15.21
C ARG A 289 12.18 36.54 -14.02
N GLU A 290 12.41 35.30 -13.51
CA GLU A 290 13.25 35.04 -12.36
C GLU A 290 14.37 34.08 -12.75
N LEU A 291 15.57 34.29 -12.18
CA LEU A 291 16.71 33.43 -12.40
C LEU A 291 16.58 32.15 -11.63
N VAL A 292 17.10 31.07 -12.21
CA VAL A 292 17.17 29.76 -11.57
C VAL A 292 18.46 29.67 -10.74
N GLU A 293 18.34 29.10 -9.55
CA GLU A 293 19.45 28.70 -8.69
C GLU A 293 19.57 27.19 -8.67
N LEU A 294 20.77 26.69 -8.96
CA LEU A 294 21.20 25.35 -8.58
C LEU A 294 21.47 25.40 -7.08
N VAL A 295 20.84 24.51 -6.33
CA VAL A 295 20.99 24.44 -4.86
C VAL A 295 21.79 23.23 -4.45
N ASN A 296 21.42 22.05 -4.97
CA ASN A 296 22.07 20.80 -4.66
C ASN A 296 22.46 20.05 -5.93
N ILE A 297 23.55 19.32 -5.83
CA ILE A 297 24.02 18.33 -6.79
C ILE A 297 23.92 16.97 -6.10
N GLY A 298 23.35 15.97 -6.76
CA GLY A 298 23.19 14.65 -6.15
C GLY A 298 23.46 13.50 -7.09
N VAL A 299 23.93 12.42 -6.49
CA VAL A 299 24.14 11.12 -7.14
C VAL A 299 23.42 10.04 -6.34
N THR A 300 22.56 9.30 -7.02
CA THR A 300 21.94 8.07 -6.52
C THR A 300 22.65 6.87 -7.13
N GLY A 301 23.24 6.04 -6.31
CA GLY A 301 23.76 4.74 -6.71
C GLY A 301 22.77 3.63 -6.39
N LEU A 302 22.61 2.71 -7.32
CA LEU A 302 21.82 1.49 -7.15
C LEU A 302 22.73 0.28 -7.27
N GLY A 303 22.72 -0.57 -6.23
CA GLY A 303 23.24 -1.92 -6.27
C GLY A 303 22.13 -2.86 -6.74
N LEU A 304 22.22 -3.27 -8.01
CA LEU A 304 21.19 -4.04 -8.68
C LEU A 304 21.18 -5.49 -8.19
N LEU A 305 20.12 -5.90 -7.54
CA LEU A 305 19.90 -7.28 -7.11
C LEU A 305 19.36 -8.14 -8.25
N LYS A 306 19.84 -9.37 -8.31
CA LYS A 306 19.26 -10.37 -9.21
C LYS A 306 17.87 -10.73 -8.71
N ARG A 307 16.86 -10.25 -9.41
CA ARG A 307 15.46 -10.50 -9.05
C ARG A 307 15.09 -11.97 -9.27
N PRO A 308 14.49 -12.65 -8.27
CA PRO A 308 13.96 -13.97 -8.47
C PRO A 308 12.86 -13.92 -9.52
N GLN A 309 12.91 -14.85 -10.47
CA GLN A 309 11.82 -15.05 -11.41
C GLN A 309 10.73 -15.85 -10.70
N ILE A 310 9.51 -15.33 -10.70
CA ILE A 310 8.34 -16.07 -10.21
C ILE A 310 7.92 -16.99 -11.36
N PRO A 311 8.02 -18.32 -11.17
CA PRO A 311 7.59 -19.24 -12.23
C PRO A 311 6.07 -19.17 -12.40
N GLU A 312 5.61 -19.28 -13.63
CA GLU A 312 4.19 -19.46 -13.89
C GLU A 312 3.72 -20.81 -13.37
N GLY A 313 2.62 -20.82 -12.65
CA GLY A 313 1.99 -22.03 -12.16
C GLY A 313 1.34 -22.82 -13.33
N LYS A 314 1.22 -24.13 -13.16
CA LYS A 314 0.48 -24.96 -14.12
C LYS A 314 -0.98 -24.56 -14.12
N SER A 315 -1.51 -24.24 -15.31
CA SER A 315 -2.93 -23.91 -15.48
C SER A 315 -3.82 -25.06 -14.98
N GLY A 316 -4.81 -24.71 -14.20
CA GLY A 316 -5.87 -25.60 -13.74
C GLY A 316 -7.14 -25.43 -14.57
N ASP A 317 -8.19 -26.11 -14.15
CA ASP A 317 -9.55 -25.93 -14.62
C ASP A 317 -10.13 -24.59 -14.06
N ARG A 318 -11.22 -24.12 -14.64
CA ARG A 318 -11.98 -22.97 -14.06
C ARG A 318 -12.62 -23.31 -12.73
N ASP A 319 -13.09 -24.55 -12.57
CA ASP A 319 -13.78 -25.02 -11.38
C ASP A 319 -12.80 -25.11 -10.18
N PRO A 320 -13.02 -24.34 -9.09
CA PRO A 320 -12.17 -24.35 -7.89
C PRO A 320 -12.48 -25.52 -6.94
N LYS A 321 -13.34 -26.46 -7.34
CA LYS A 321 -13.85 -27.54 -6.47
C LYS A 321 -12.76 -28.37 -5.81
N ALA A 322 -11.62 -28.54 -6.45
CA ALA A 322 -10.48 -29.26 -5.85
C ALA A 322 -9.89 -28.53 -4.63
N ALA A 323 -10.13 -27.24 -4.49
CA ALA A 323 -9.70 -26.42 -3.37
C ALA A 323 -10.77 -26.25 -2.28
N LEU A 324 -11.99 -26.79 -2.50
CA LEU A 324 -13.08 -26.69 -1.54
C LEU A 324 -12.75 -27.51 -0.29
N GLN A 325 -12.69 -26.84 0.85
CA GLN A 325 -12.41 -27.43 2.15
C GLN A 325 -13.69 -27.73 2.95
N ALA A 326 -14.61 -26.77 2.97
CA ALA A 326 -15.83 -26.82 3.75
C ALA A 326 -16.84 -25.79 3.22
N GLU A 327 -18.04 -25.83 3.81
CA GLU A 327 -18.98 -24.72 3.75
C GLU A 327 -18.99 -23.97 5.09
N ALA A 328 -19.22 -22.66 5.06
CA ALA A 328 -19.29 -21.82 6.24
C ALA A 328 -20.54 -20.94 6.23
N SER A 329 -21.15 -20.77 7.39
CA SER A 329 -22.21 -19.78 7.58
C SER A 329 -21.55 -18.42 7.88
N VAL A 330 -21.75 -17.44 6.99
CA VAL A 330 -21.07 -16.15 7.03
C VAL A 330 -22.10 -15.04 6.88
N TYR A 331 -21.96 -13.98 7.66
CA TYR A 331 -22.82 -12.80 7.54
C TYR A 331 -22.25 -11.78 6.55
N PHE A 332 -23.15 -11.32 5.68
CA PHE A 332 -22.91 -10.17 4.79
C PHE A 332 -24.10 -9.19 4.92
N PRO A 333 -23.82 -7.87 5.02
CA PRO A 333 -24.89 -6.86 5.20
C PRO A 333 -25.97 -6.90 4.10
N GLN A 334 -25.59 -7.30 2.87
CA GLN A 334 -26.50 -7.31 1.71
C GLN A 334 -27.46 -8.51 1.71
N THR A 335 -27.04 -9.65 2.27
CA THR A 335 -27.76 -10.93 2.15
C THR A 335 -28.10 -11.57 3.49
N GLY A 336 -27.61 -11.02 4.61
CA GLY A 336 -27.70 -11.66 5.92
C GLY A 336 -26.78 -12.86 6.06
N MET A 337 -27.15 -13.82 6.91
CA MET A 337 -26.43 -15.08 7.08
C MET A 337 -26.64 -15.97 5.85
N VAL A 338 -25.56 -16.35 5.20
CA VAL A 338 -25.55 -17.25 4.04
C VAL A 338 -24.51 -18.36 4.20
N THR A 339 -24.81 -19.52 3.66
CA THR A 339 -23.82 -20.60 3.53
C THR A 339 -23.00 -20.33 2.26
N CYS A 340 -21.69 -20.28 2.39
CA CYS A 340 -20.78 -20.05 1.28
C CYS A 340 -19.56 -21.01 1.33
N PRO A 341 -18.93 -21.29 0.17
CA PRO A 341 -17.79 -22.15 0.10
C PRO A 341 -16.57 -21.53 0.78
N ARG A 342 -15.78 -22.40 1.42
CA ARG A 342 -14.50 -22.10 2.03
C ARG A 342 -13.43 -22.89 1.30
N TYR A 343 -12.52 -22.17 0.64
CA TYR A 343 -11.44 -22.73 -0.14
C TYR A 343 -10.09 -22.63 0.57
N THR A 344 -9.21 -23.60 0.32
CA THR A 344 -7.80 -23.52 0.69
C THR A 344 -7.01 -22.86 -0.43
N ARG A 345 -6.32 -21.75 -0.13
CA ARG A 345 -5.60 -20.93 -1.12
C ARG A 345 -4.52 -21.72 -1.87
N GLU A 346 -3.79 -22.57 -1.15
CA GLU A 346 -2.69 -23.37 -1.68
C GLU A 346 -3.16 -24.44 -2.68
N ALA A 347 -4.42 -24.82 -2.64
CA ALA A 347 -5.02 -25.77 -3.58
C ALA A 347 -5.61 -25.09 -4.84
N LEU A 348 -5.79 -23.77 -4.81
CA LEU A 348 -6.22 -22.99 -5.96
C LEU A 348 -5.10 -22.89 -7.01
N LYS A 349 -5.43 -23.14 -8.26
CA LYS A 349 -4.51 -23.17 -9.40
C LYS A 349 -4.77 -21.99 -10.34
N PRO A 350 -3.76 -21.53 -11.12
CA PRO A 350 -3.97 -20.59 -12.20
C PRO A 350 -5.14 -21.00 -13.08
N GLY A 351 -6.04 -20.07 -13.33
CA GLY A 351 -7.26 -20.31 -14.11
C GLY A 351 -8.51 -20.60 -13.29
N ASN A 352 -8.40 -21.01 -12.01
CA ASN A 352 -9.58 -21.17 -11.17
C ASN A 352 -10.35 -19.86 -11.03
N GLU A 353 -11.67 -19.95 -11.13
CA GLU A 353 -12.61 -18.85 -10.98
C GLU A 353 -13.41 -19.03 -9.68
N ILE A 354 -13.51 -17.96 -8.90
CA ILE A 354 -14.21 -17.94 -7.62
C ILE A 354 -15.38 -16.96 -7.73
N GLU A 355 -16.56 -17.40 -7.37
CA GLU A 355 -17.75 -16.55 -7.30
C GLU A 355 -18.10 -16.27 -5.85
N GLY A 356 -18.33 -15.00 -5.52
CA GLY A 356 -18.78 -14.58 -4.18
C GLY A 356 -20.27 -14.83 -3.96
N PRO A 357 -20.69 -15.06 -2.71
CA PRO A 357 -19.87 -14.99 -1.51
C PRO A 357 -18.99 -16.23 -1.31
N ALA A 358 -17.74 -16.03 -0.91
CA ALA A 358 -16.80 -17.11 -0.64
C ALA A 358 -15.72 -16.68 0.38
N ILE A 359 -15.15 -17.67 1.07
CA ILE A 359 -13.98 -17.48 1.95
C ILE A 359 -12.80 -18.23 1.34
N ILE A 360 -11.63 -17.61 1.32
CA ILE A 360 -10.39 -18.26 0.89
C ILE A 360 -9.40 -18.17 2.04
N GLU A 361 -9.08 -19.30 2.59
CA GLU A 361 -8.14 -19.43 3.72
C GLU A 361 -6.74 -19.77 3.23
N GLN A 362 -5.78 -19.18 3.90
CA GLN A 362 -4.36 -19.39 3.67
C GLN A 362 -3.63 -19.32 5.02
N TYR A 363 -2.39 -19.84 5.07
CA TYR A 363 -1.62 -19.87 6.30
C TYR A 363 -1.51 -18.51 6.99
N ASP A 364 -1.27 -17.46 6.23
CA ASP A 364 -0.92 -16.12 6.71
C ASP A 364 -2.05 -15.08 6.55
N SER A 365 -3.18 -15.48 5.96
CA SER A 365 -4.30 -14.56 5.70
C SER A 365 -5.61 -15.27 5.40
N THR A 366 -6.71 -14.54 5.48
CA THR A 366 -8.02 -14.94 5.00
C THR A 366 -8.57 -13.89 4.06
N THR A 367 -9.05 -14.31 2.89
CA THR A 367 -9.73 -13.43 1.94
C THR A 367 -11.25 -13.65 2.02
N VAL A 368 -12.00 -12.57 2.16
CA VAL A 368 -13.46 -12.57 2.04
C VAL A 368 -13.83 -12.04 0.66
N VAL A 369 -14.45 -12.88 -0.15
CA VAL A 369 -15.05 -12.49 -1.42
C VAL A 369 -16.49 -12.14 -1.16
N ASN A 370 -16.87 -10.87 -1.29
CA ASN A 370 -18.23 -10.40 -1.04
C ASN A 370 -19.20 -10.91 -2.14
N PRO A 371 -20.53 -10.95 -1.88
CA PRO A 371 -21.52 -11.08 -2.95
C PRO A 371 -21.27 -10.08 -4.10
N GLU A 372 -21.60 -10.45 -5.33
CA GLU A 372 -21.38 -9.67 -6.57
C GLU A 372 -19.90 -9.53 -7.01
N TRP A 373 -18.94 -10.03 -6.21
CA TRP A 373 -17.54 -10.08 -6.60
C TRP A 373 -17.19 -11.43 -7.24
N ARG A 374 -16.34 -11.39 -8.25
CA ARG A 374 -15.78 -12.57 -8.92
C ARG A 374 -14.27 -12.50 -8.93
N GLY A 375 -13.61 -13.64 -8.79
CA GLY A 375 -12.17 -13.74 -8.74
C GLY A 375 -11.63 -14.74 -9.72
N ARG A 376 -10.38 -14.53 -10.13
CA ARG A 376 -9.61 -15.49 -10.91
C ARG A 376 -8.18 -15.53 -10.40
N ILE A 377 -7.61 -16.73 -10.38
CA ILE A 377 -6.19 -16.93 -10.10
C ILE A 377 -5.40 -16.71 -11.40
N ASP A 378 -4.47 -15.76 -11.40
CA ASP A 378 -3.58 -15.49 -12.54
C ASP A 378 -2.46 -16.53 -12.68
N PRO A 379 -1.64 -16.51 -13.76
CA PRO A 379 -0.55 -17.45 -13.94
C PRO A 379 0.51 -17.45 -12.83
N TRP A 380 0.67 -16.36 -12.10
CA TRP A 380 1.63 -16.21 -11.00
C TRP A 380 1.03 -16.50 -9.62
N GLY A 381 -0.21 -16.97 -9.60
CA GLY A 381 -0.91 -17.30 -8.36
C GLY A 381 -1.56 -16.09 -7.67
N THR A 382 -1.60 -14.91 -8.28
CA THR A 382 -2.31 -13.75 -7.72
C THR A 382 -3.82 -13.95 -7.84
N LEU A 383 -4.58 -13.63 -6.81
CA LEU A 383 -6.03 -13.57 -6.89
C LEU A 383 -6.45 -12.16 -7.31
N VAL A 384 -7.04 -12.08 -8.48
CA VAL A 384 -7.61 -10.84 -9.02
C VAL A 384 -9.12 -10.90 -8.90
N LEU A 385 -9.68 -10.05 -8.06
CA LEU A 385 -11.11 -9.91 -7.84
C LEU A 385 -11.64 -8.70 -8.62
N HIS A 386 -12.81 -8.84 -9.19
CA HIS A 386 -13.50 -7.76 -9.89
C HIS A 386 -15.00 -7.79 -9.61
N LYS A 387 -15.61 -6.61 -9.71
CA LYS A 387 -17.03 -6.39 -9.63
C LYS A 387 -17.47 -5.66 -10.88
N GLU A 388 -18.53 -6.15 -11.55
CA GLU A 388 -19.10 -5.46 -12.70
C GLU A 388 -19.77 -4.16 -12.22
N ARG A 389 -19.49 -3.04 -12.90
CA ARG A 389 -20.20 -1.78 -12.66
C ARG A 389 -21.67 -1.98 -13.05
N ARG A 390 -22.59 -1.55 -12.21
CA ARG A 390 -24.01 -1.53 -12.58
C ARG A 390 -24.20 -0.46 -13.66
N ALA A 391 -24.91 -0.80 -14.74
CA ALA A 391 -25.16 0.08 -15.90
C ALA A 391 -25.86 1.42 -15.55
N THR A 392 -26.35 1.58 -14.33
CA THR A 392 -26.91 2.83 -13.80
C THR A 392 -25.85 3.85 -13.37
N GLU A 393 -24.66 3.39 -12.98
CA GLU A 393 -23.56 4.28 -12.50
C GLU A 393 -22.81 4.91 -13.68
N ASP A 394 -22.78 4.26 -14.84
CA ASP A 394 -22.14 4.80 -16.05
C ASP A 394 -22.92 5.99 -16.62
N ARG A 395 -24.25 6.05 -16.46
CA ARG A 395 -25.07 7.18 -16.91
C ARG A 395 -24.93 8.45 -16.06
N GLU A 396 -24.59 8.30 -14.78
CA GLU A 396 -24.34 9.46 -13.91
C GLU A 396 -22.93 10.01 -14.07
N ALA A 397 -21.96 9.20 -14.51
CA ALA A 397 -20.60 9.62 -14.80
C ALA A 397 -20.48 10.37 -16.14
N GLU A 398 -21.32 10.06 -17.15
CA GLU A 398 -21.41 10.76 -18.44
C GLU A 398 -22.15 12.11 -18.36
N GLN A 399 -22.85 12.36 -17.24
CA GLN A 399 -23.63 13.61 -17.04
C GLN A 399 -22.92 14.63 -16.12
N ARG A 400 -21.70 14.34 -15.68
CA ARG A 400 -20.83 15.26 -14.91
C ARG A 400 -19.59 15.65 -15.70
#